data_f44ee34da73f8c0b9f8b72040b538554
#
_entry.id   f44ee34da73f8c0b9f8b72040b538554
#
_cell.length_a   1.000
_cell.length_b   1.000
_cell.length_c   1.000
_cell.angle_alpha   90.00
_cell.angle_beta   90.00
_cell.angle_gamma   90.00
#
_symmetry.space_group_name_H-M   'P 1'
#
loop_
_entity.id
_entity.type
_entity.pdbx_description
1 polymer ?
#
loop_
_entity_poly.entity_id
_entity_poly.type
_entity_poly.pdbx_seq_one_letter_code
_entity_poly.pdbx_strand_id
1 'polypeptide(L)'
;MLPNVTRTYKNHHLDSTRWNLYSPRSNDVIITTAYKSGTTWTQAIFYELLYGDEAQKPDPDTVNVWPDADFNGLKKDALKSWLDGFDRQRYIKSHIPLDGLPYYEQVKYVIVCRDPRDVFMSLFNHVSRYTPEFYRMLNDPARLVGKPMPQISTDPREAWQDWISHGWFDWESEGYPMWSNMHHTQSYWDFRHLPNFLFIHYNDMLSDLSGAVAKLAAFSNIEVDSQKIARVVEATTFENVKQKALSLTNDRMASTFEGGQAQFIFKGP
;
A
#
# COMPACT_ATOMS: atom_id res chain seq x y z
N MET A 1 -23.19 5.70 12.41
CA MET A 1 -22.97 6.58 11.22
C MET A 1 -22.01 5.83 10.31
N LEU A 2 -22.22 5.84 8.99
CA LEU A 2 -21.28 5.22 8.04
C LEU A 2 -20.17 6.21 7.64
N PRO A 3 -19.01 5.71 7.22
CA PRO A 3 -17.94 6.57 6.72
C PRO A 3 -18.38 7.37 5.48
N ASN A 4 -17.88 8.58 5.36
CA ASN A 4 -18.06 9.42 4.17
C ASN A 4 -16.80 10.24 3.89
N VAL A 5 -16.60 10.59 2.62
CA VAL A 5 -15.47 11.42 2.20
C VAL A 5 -15.70 12.85 2.68
N THR A 6 -14.76 13.38 3.45
CA THR A 6 -14.76 14.74 3.97
C THR A 6 -13.51 15.53 3.60
N ARG A 7 -12.48 14.85 3.06
CA ARG A 7 -11.19 15.43 2.69
C ARG A 7 -10.72 14.96 1.32
N THR A 8 -9.91 15.77 0.69
CA THR A 8 -9.21 15.42 -0.55
C THR A 8 -7.72 15.37 -0.28
N TYR A 9 -7.13 14.21 -0.56
CA TYR A 9 -5.69 13.98 -0.43
C TYR A 9 -5.04 14.12 -1.81
N LYS A 10 -4.31 15.21 -2.01
CA LYS A 10 -3.60 15.45 -3.25
C LYS A 10 -2.24 16.06 -2.96
N ASN A 11 -1.18 15.36 -3.37
CA ASN A 11 0.21 15.78 -3.17
C ASN A 11 1.12 15.19 -4.27
N HIS A 12 2.43 15.24 -4.06
CA HIS A 12 3.43 14.71 -4.97
C HIS A 12 3.29 13.19 -5.29
N HIS A 13 2.56 12.42 -4.51
CA HIS A 13 2.37 10.98 -4.72
C HIS A 13 0.92 10.59 -5.01
N LEU A 14 -0.03 11.23 -4.34
CA LEU A 14 -1.41 10.76 -4.26
C LEU A 14 -2.41 11.75 -4.85
N ASP A 15 -3.47 11.20 -5.42
CA ASP A 15 -4.71 11.92 -5.76
C ASP A 15 -5.91 11.05 -5.39
N SER A 16 -6.56 11.32 -4.24
CA SER A 16 -7.73 10.57 -3.78
C SER A 16 -8.93 10.69 -4.71
N THR A 17 -9.02 11.74 -5.55
CA THR A 17 -10.13 11.91 -6.50
C THR A 17 -10.15 10.84 -7.58
N ARG A 18 -9.06 10.11 -7.77
CA ARG A 18 -8.98 8.99 -8.73
C ARG A 18 -9.86 7.80 -8.31
N TRP A 19 -10.25 7.71 -7.04
CA TRP A 19 -11.23 6.73 -6.56
C TRP A 19 -12.63 6.94 -7.13
N ASN A 20 -12.93 8.10 -7.71
CA ASN A 20 -14.19 8.33 -8.45
C ASN A 20 -14.27 7.49 -9.74
N LEU A 21 -13.17 6.90 -10.19
CA LEU A 21 -13.13 5.98 -11.34
C LEU A 21 -13.43 4.53 -10.95
N TYR A 22 -13.43 4.22 -9.66
CA TYR A 22 -13.63 2.88 -9.16
C TYR A 22 -15.11 2.51 -9.14
N SER A 23 -15.43 1.37 -9.75
CA SER A 23 -16.77 0.75 -9.67
C SER A 23 -16.68 -0.46 -8.72
N PRO A 24 -17.31 -0.40 -7.53
CA PRO A 24 -17.19 -1.43 -6.51
C PRO A 24 -17.87 -2.74 -6.91
N ARG A 25 -17.24 -3.87 -6.59
CA ARG A 25 -17.81 -5.21 -6.75
C ARG A 25 -17.88 -5.92 -5.40
N SER A 26 -18.83 -6.81 -5.20
CA SER A 26 -19.09 -7.48 -3.92
C SER A 26 -17.93 -8.33 -3.38
N ASN A 27 -17.01 -8.75 -4.26
CA ASN A 27 -15.86 -9.55 -3.88
C ASN A 27 -14.54 -8.75 -3.89
N ASP A 28 -14.60 -7.44 -4.07
CA ASP A 28 -13.38 -6.61 -4.03
C ASP A 28 -12.81 -6.55 -2.62
N VAL A 29 -11.48 -6.53 -2.55
CA VAL A 29 -10.72 -6.31 -1.32
C VAL A 29 -9.88 -5.05 -1.49
N ILE A 30 -10.09 -4.05 -0.65
CA ILE A 30 -9.20 -2.89 -0.57
C ILE A 30 -8.19 -3.15 0.54
N ILE A 31 -6.92 -3.28 0.16
CA ILE A 31 -5.80 -3.33 1.09
C ILE A 31 -5.38 -1.90 1.37
N THR A 32 -5.77 -1.38 2.53
CA THR A 32 -5.47 -0.02 2.93
C THR A 32 -4.48 -0.02 4.09
N THR A 33 -3.44 0.76 3.93
CA THR A 33 -2.37 0.87 4.93
C THR A 33 -1.84 2.30 4.95
N ALA A 34 -1.41 2.78 6.10
CA ALA A 34 -0.39 3.81 6.06
C ALA A 34 0.85 3.27 5.31
N TYR A 35 1.64 4.14 4.69
CA TYR A 35 2.86 3.69 4.00
C TYR A 35 3.76 2.85 4.92
N LYS A 36 4.53 1.94 4.34
CA LYS A 36 5.52 1.09 5.04
C LYS A 36 4.95 0.18 6.15
N SER A 37 3.63 0.00 6.20
CA SER A 37 2.95 -0.84 7.21
C SER A 37 2.75 -2.30 6.78
N GLY A 38 3.29 -2.73 5.62
CA GLY A 38 3.19 -4.12 5.17
C GLY A 38 2.35 -4.33 3.91
N THR A 39 2.03 -3.28 3.17
CA THR A 39 1.20 -3.34 1.95
C THR A 39 1.71 -4.36 0.94
N THR A 40 3.01 -4.29 0.58
CA THR A 40 3.63 -5.20 -0.40
C THR A 40 3.53 -6.66 0.04
N TRP A 41 3.72 -6.93 1.32
CA TRP A 41 3.58 -8.29 1.85
C TRP A 41 2.14 -8.78 1.79
N THR A 42 1.18 -7.95 2.19
CA THR A 42 -0.24 -8.29 2.11
C THR A 42 -0.69 -8.48 0.66
N GLN A 43 -0.21 -7.66 -0.28
CA GLN A 43 -0.45 -7.87 -1.71
C GLN A 43 0.15 -9.20 -2.21
N ALA A 44 1.35 -9.58 -1.76
CA ALA A 44 1.95 -10.87 -2.10
C ALA A 44 1.10 -12.05 -1.59
N ILE A 45 0.54 -11.95 -0.37
CA ILE A 45 -0.37 -12.96 0.18
C ILE A 45 -1.64 -13.05 -0.69
N PHE A 46 -2.29 -11.94 -1.01
CA PHE A 46 -3.47 -11.95 -1.88
C PHE A 46 -3.18 -12.44 -3.29
N TYR A 47 -2.01 -12.10 -3.83
CA TYR A 47 -1.56 -12.62 -5.12
C TYR A 47 -1.46 -14.16 -5.10
N GLU A 48 -0.82 -14.75 -4.10
CA GLU A 48 -0.70 -16.19 -3.99
C GLU A 48 -2.03 -16.88 -3.63
N LEU A 49 -2.92 -16.22 -2.86
CA LEU A 49 -4.26 -16.72 -2.58
C LEU A 49 -5.14 -16.80 -3.84
N LEU A 50 -5.04 -15.82 -4.75
CA LEU A 50 -5.90 -15.73 -5.93
C LEU A 50 -5.30 -16.39 -7.17
N TYR A 51 -3.98 -16.36 -7.32
CA TYR A 51 -3.29 -16.79 -8.54
C TYR A 51 -2.27 -17.89 -8.31
N GLY A 52 -2.00 -18.26 -7.05
CA GLY A 52 -0.93 -19.20 -6.69
C GLY A 52 -1.06 -20.59 -7.31
N ASP A 53 -2.30 -21.02 -7.61
CA ASP A 53 -2.62 -22.33 -8.17
C ASP A 53 -2.66 -22.35 -9.71
N GLU A 54 -2.49 -21.22 -10.37
CA GLU A 54 -2.57 -21.12 -11.82
C GLU A 54 -1.32 -21.62 -12.52
N ALA A 55 -1.50 -22.37 -13.60
CA ALA A 55 -0.39 -22.85 -14.44
C ALA A 55 0.39 -21.69 -15.09
N GLN A 56 -0.31 -20.59 -15.40
CA GLN A 56 0.26 -19.33 -15.85
C GLN A 56 -0.23 -18.21 -14.96
N LYS A 57 0.62 -17.78 -14.01
CA LYS A 57 0.32 -16.67 -13.13
C LYS A 57 0.40 -15.35 -13.91
N PRO A 58 -0.53 -14.41 -13.69
CA PRO A 58 -0.42 -13.08 -14.29
C PRO A 58 0.83 -12.35 -13.75
N ASP A 59 1.35 -11.43 -14.54
CA ASP A 59 2.39 -10.53 -14.03
C ASP A 59 1.83 -9.74 -12.83
N PRO A 60 2.50 -9.76 -11.66
CA PRO A 60 2.07 -9.01 -10.49
C PRO A 60 1.80 -7.52 -10.76
N ASP A 61 2.54 -6.89 -11.67
CA ASP A 61 2.34 -5.49 -12.02
C ASP A 61 1.01 -5.25 -12.75
N THR A 62 0.43 -6.27 -13.36
CA THR A 62 -0.88 -6.18 -14.04
C THR A 62 -2.07 -6.33 -13.10
N VAL A 63 -1.86 -6.88 -11.90
CA VAL A 63 -2.94 -7.17 -10.93
C VAL A 63 -2.83 -6.33 -9.65
N ASN A 64 -1.69 -5.68 -9.40
CA ASN A 64 -1.46 -4.83 -8.23
C ASN A 64 -1.93 -3.39 -8.48
N VAL A 65 -3.25 -3.18 -8.57
CA VAL A 65 -3.80 -1.86 -8.87
C VAL A 65 -3.66 -0.91 -7.68
N TRP A 66 -3.16 0.28 -7.96
CA TRP A 66 -3.06 1.37 -6.98
C TRP A 66 -3.70 2.65 -7.54
N PRO A 67 -5.02 2.86 -7.35
CA PRO A 67 -5.74 3.96 -7.96
C PRO A 67 -5.25 5.34 -7.54
N ASP A 68 -4.98 5.54 -6.26
CA ASP A 68 -4.59 6.83 -5.70
C ASP A 68 -3.15 7.26 -6.05
N ALA A 69 -2.33 6.39 -6.66
CA ALA A 69 -1.01 6.79 -7.13
C ALA A 69 -1.09 7.69 -8.36
N ASP A 70 -0.67 8.95 -8.22
CA ASP A 70 -0.65 9.91 -9.33
C ASP A 70 0.74 10.07 -9.96
N PHE A 71 1.80 9.80 -9.18
CA PHE A 71 3.19 9.97 -9.60
C PHE A 71 3.64 9.04 -10.74
N ASN A 72 2.94 7.93 -10.96
CA ASN A 72 3.28 6.95 -11.99
C ASN A 72 2.85 7.37 -13.42
N GLY A 73 2.19 8.52 -13.56
CA GLY A 73 1.74 9.05 -14.85
C GLY A 73 0.60 8.28 -15.51
N LEU A 74 -0.01 7.32 -14.81
CA LEU A 74 -1.13 6.54 -15.35
C LEU A 74 -2.36 7.44 -15.57
N LYS A 75 -2.77 7.59 -16.82
CA LYS A 75 -3.93 8.42 -17.20
C LYS A 75 -5.22 7.82 -16.65
N LYS A 76 -6.22 8.69 -16.39
CA LYS A 76 -7.51 8.29 -15.82
C LYS A 76 -8.23 7.23 -16.65
N ASP A 77 -8.25 7.35 -17.98
CA ASP A 77 -8.91 6.37 -18.84
C ASP A 77 -8.21 5.00 -18.79
N ALA A 78 -6.89 4.98 -18.75
CA ALA A 78 -6.12 3.75 -18.61
C ALA A 78 -6.34 3.11 -17.23
N LEU A 79 -6.39 3.92 -16.16
CA LEU A 79 -6.73 3.43 -14.82
C LEU A 79 -8.15 2.84 -14.78
N LYS A 80 -9.14 3.54 -15.38
CA LYS A 80 -10.50 3.03 -15.45
C LYS A 80 -10.58 1.71 -16.19
N SER A 81 -9.97 1.64 -17.38
CA SER A 81 -9.89 0.40 -18.17
C SER A 81 -9.23 -0.73 -17.39
N TRP A 82 -8.17 -0.43 -16.64
CA TRP A 82 -7.49 -1.40 -15.79
C TRP A 82 -8.41 -1.90 -14.66
N LEU A 83 -9.06 -0.98 -13.93
CA LEU A 83 -10.01 -1.32 -12.87
C LEU A 83 -11.19 -2.16 -13.38
N ASP A 84 -11.72 -1.87 -14.57
CA ASP A 84 -12.87 -2.58 -15.13
C ASP A 84 -12.49 -3.91 -15.80
N GLY A 85 -11.22 -4.07 -16.20
CA GLY A 85 -10.73 -5.20 -17.00
C GLY A 85 -10.59 -6.53 -16.25
N PHE A 86 -10.77 -6.56 -14.92
CA PHE A 86 -10.73 -7.81 -14.17
C PHE A 86 -12.02 -8.62 -14.37
N ASP A 87 -11.88 -9.89 -14.67
CA ASP A 87 -12.97 -10.88 -14.83
C ASP A 87 -13.26 -11.68 -13.54
N ARG A 88 -12.42 -11.51 -12.51
CA ARG A 88 -12.44 -12.25 -11.25
C ARG A 88 -12.32 -11.33 -10.03
N GLN A 89 -12.27 -11.93 -8.83
CA GLN A 89 -11.98 -11.23 -7.59
C GLN A 89 -10.63 -10.48 -7.72
N ARG A 90 -10.60 -9.26 -7.23
CA ARG A 90 -9.42 -8.40 -7.26
C ARG A 90 -9.12 -7.82 -5.88
N TYR A 91 -7.85 -7.50 -5.65
CA TYR A 91 -7.42 -6.71 -4.52
C TYR A 91 -6.84 -5.39 -5.02
N ILE A 92 -7.10 -4.33 -4.31
CA ILE A 92 -6.79 -2.96 -4.74
C ILE A 92 -6.06 -2.28 -3.58
N LYS A 93 -4.92 -1.66 -3.88
CA LYS A 93 -4.11 -0.96 -2.90
C LYS A 93 -4.58 0.47 -2.70
N SER A 94 -4.59 0.93 -1.43
CA SER A 94 -4.72 2.34 -1.08
C SER A 94 -3.79 2.75 0.06
N HIS A 95 -3.44 4.02 0.08
CA HIS A 95 -2.81 4.68 1.22
C HIS A 95 -3.63 5.86 1.74
N ILE A 96 -4.87 6.00 1.25
CA ILE A 96 -5.74 7.11 1.63
C ILE A 96 -6.43 6.79 2.97
N PRO A 97 -6.43 7.73 3.95
CA PRO A 97 -7.29 7.64 5.11
C PRO A 97 -8.76 7.53 4.74
N LEU A 98 -9.58 6.94 5.63
CA LEU A 98 -10.99 6.64 5.33
C LEU A 98 -11.83 7.90 5.05
N ASP A 99 -11.43 9.05 5.58
CA ASP A 99 -12.09 10.33 5.33
C ASP A 99 -11.79 10.93 3.94
N GLY A 100 -10.91 10.27 3.16
CA GLY A 100 -10.61 10.58 1.76
C GLY A 100 -10.91 9.44 0.79
N LEU A 101 -11.30 8.27 1.31
CA LEU A 101 -11.62 7.07 0.53
C LEU A 101 -13.14 6.81 0.53
N PRO A 102 -13.80 6.69 -0.64
CA PRO A 102 -15.21 6.31 -0.68
C PRO A 102 -15.44 4.95 0.00
N TYR A 103 -16.45 4.89 0.86
CA TYR A 103 -16.85 3.68 1.55
C TYR A 103 -17.97 2.94 0.79
N TYR A 104 -17.85 1.62 0.70
CA TYR A 104 -18.83 0.75 0.04
C TYR A 104 -19.10 -0.48 0.93
N GLU A 105 -20.36 -0.71 1.30
CA GLU A 105 -20.74 -1.81 2.20
C GLU A 105 -20.43 -3.20 1.63
N GLN A 106 -20.48 -3.36 0.30
CA GLN A 106 -20.21 -4.63 -0.38
C GLN A 106 -18.72 -4.93 -0.58
N VAL A 107 -17.83 -3.98 -0.28
CA VAL A 107 -16.37 -4.12 -0.44
C VAL A 107 -15.74 -4.46 0.91
N LYS A 108 -14.72 -5.28 0.90
CA LYS A 108 -13.95 -5.65 2.09
C LYS A 108 -12.70 -4.79 2.22
N TYR A 109 -12.43 -4.32 3.42
CA TYR A 109 -11.27 -3.48 3.73
C TYR A 109 -10.33 -4.23 4.67
N VAL A 110 -9.12 -4.48 4.22
CA VAL A 110 -8.03 -5.04 5.03
C VAL A 110 -7.12 -3.89 5.43
N ILE A 111 -7.14 -3.56 6.71
CA ILE A 111 -6.38 -2.46 7.31
C ILE A 111 -5.15 -3.06 7.99
N VAL A 112 -3.96 -2.81 7.43
CA VAL A 112 -2.71 -3.31 8.03
C VAL A 112 -2.05 -2.19 8.82
N CYS A 113 -1.89 -2.44 10.12
CA CYS A 113 -1.27 -1.53 11.07
C CYS A 113 0.15 -2.00 11.43
N ARG A 114 1.00 -1.06 11.81
CA ARG A 114 2.38 -1.34 12.26
C ARG A 114 2.81 -0.31 13.29
N ASP A 115 3.78 -0.68 14.15
CA ASP A 115 4.41 0.26 15.07
C ASP A 115 4.94 1.49 14.31
N PRO A 116 4.55 2.71 14.68
CA PRO A 116 4.98 3.93 13.98
C PRO A 116 6.50 4.13 13.94
N ARG A 117 7.24 3.64 14.92
CA ARG A 117 8.70 3.71 14.96
C ARG A 117 9.31 2.85 13.87
N ASP A 118 8.77 1.65 13.66
CA ASP A 118 9.20 0.76 12.57
C ASP A 118 8.78 1.30 11.21
N VAL A 119 7.60 1.93 11.13
CA VAL A 119 7.14 2.61 9.92
C VAL A 119 8.09 3.73 9.56
N PHE A 120 8.47 4.58 10.52
CA PHE A 120 9.42 5.65 10.29
C PHE A 120 10.77 5.13 9.79
N MET A 121 11.36 4.16 10.47
CA MET A 121 12.65 3.59 10.05
C MET A 121 12.60 2.98 8.64
N SER A 122 11.49 2.30 8.33
CA SER A 122 11.27 1.77 6.97
C SER A 122 11.07 2.89 5.94
N LEU A 123 10.38 3.98 6.31
CA LEU A 123 10.21 5.16 5.47
C LEU A 123 11.54 5.89 5.25
N PHE A 124 12.29 6.13 6.30
CA PHE A 124 13.59 6.78 6.25
C PHE A 124 14.52 6.04 5.27
N ASN A 125 14.65 4.71 5.42
CA ASN A 125 15.44 3.89 4.50
C ASN A 125 14.93 3.94 3.05
N HIS A 126 13.63 4.13 2.87
CA HIS A 126 13.01 4.19 1.55
C HIS A 126 13.26 5.55 0.87
N VAL A 127 12.97 6.65 1.56
CA VAL A 127 13.03 8.00 0.99
C VAL A 127 14.47 8.49 0.87
N SER A 128 15.36 8.15 1.82
CA SER A 128 16.78 8.53 1.77
C SER A 128 17.55 7.92 0.59
N ARG A 129 16.93 6.96 -0.12
CA ARG A 129 17.49 6.29 -1.30
C ARG A 129 16.83 6.70 -2.62
N TYR A 130 15.91 7.68 -2.57
CA TYR A 130 15.35 8.19 -3.81
C TYR A 130 16.42 8.86 -4.67
N THR A 131 16.42 8.51 -5.95
CA THR A 131 17.35 9.11 -6.92
C THR A 131 16.96 10.57 -7.22
N PRO A 132 17.92 11.40 -7.66
CA PRO A 132 17.60 12.74 -8.17
C PRO A 132 16.59 12.73 -9.32
N GLU A 133 16.59 11.66 -10.13
CA GLU A 133 15.62 11.48 -11.22
C GLU A 133 14.22 11.29 -10.68
N PHE A 134 14.05 10.46 -9.65
CA PHE A 134 12.75 10.25 -9.01
C PHE A 134 12.21 11.52 -8.36
N TYR A 135 13.05 12.30 -7.67
CA TYR A 135 12.66 13.62 -7.14
C TYR A 135 12.23 14.57 -8.25
N ARG A 136 12.93 14.60 -9.40
CA ARG A 136 12.51 15.41 -10.54
C ARG A 136 11.15 14.99 -11.09
N MET A 137 10.89 13.69 -11.14
CA MET A 137 9.60 13.15 -11.57
C MET A 137 8.48 13.50 -10.58
N LEU A 138 8.70 13.37 -9.28
CA LEU A 138 7.72 13.73 -8.24
C LEU A 138 7.39 15.22 -8.25
N ASN A 139 8.39 16.05 -8.53
CA ASN A 139 8.30 17.52 -8.50
C ASN A 139 8.10 18.14 -9.89
N ASP A 140 7.67 17.35 -10.90
CA ASP A 140 7.38 17.85 -12.22
C ASP A 140 6.26 18.90 -12.19
N PRO A 141 6.54 20.16 -12.55
CA PRO A 141 5.56 21.25 -12.50
C PRO A 141 4.28 20.99 -13.32
N ALA A 142 4.36 20.12 -14.34
CA ALA A 142 3.19 19.76 -15.15
C ALA A 142 2.15 18.89 -14.40
N ARG A 143 2.55 18.27 -13.30
CA ARG A 143 1.70 17.36 -12.51
C ARG A 143 1.56 17.75 -11.06
N LEU A 144 2.58 18.38 -10.50
CA LEU A 144 2.66 18.69 -9.08
C LEU A 144 1.51 19.58 -8.63
N VAL A 145 0.85 19.18 -7.56
CA VAL A 145 -0.16 19.98 -6.88
C VAL A 145 0.32 20.29 -5.48
N GLY A 146 0.42 21.56 -5.16
CA GLY A 146 0.89 22.03 -3.85
C GLY A 146 2.41 22.13 -3.78
N LYS A 147 2.98 21.79 -2.63
CA LYS A 147 4.42 21.91 -2.35
C LYS A 147 5.20 20.78 -3.03
N PRO A 148 6.42 21.03 -3.50
CA PRO A 148 7.30 19.96 -3.97
C PRO A 148 7.71 19.04 -2.80
N MET A 149 7.91 17.76 -3.10
CA MET A 149 8.47 16.84 -2.14
C MET A 149 9.91 17.25 -1.80
N PRO A 150 10.23 17.54 -0.54
CA PRO A 150 11.58 17.90 -0.14
C PRO A 150 12.45 16.65 -0.03
N GLN A 151 13.76 16.86 -0.06
CA GLN A 151 14.70 15.86 0.44
C GLN A 151 14.63 15.82 1.96
N ILE A 152 14.64 14.62 2.53
CA ILE A 152 14.70 14.45 3.99
C ILE A 152 16.16 14.60 4.46
N SER A 153 16.33 14.95 5.74
CA SER A 153 17.66 14.93 6.35
C SER A 153 18.29 13.54 6.26
N THR A 154 19.59 13.49 6.07
CA THR A 154 20.37 12.25 6.12
C THR A 154 20.64 11.77 7.56
N ASP A 155 20.44 12.64 8.56
CA ASP A 155 20.42 12.25 9.98
C ASP A 155 19.02 11.70 10.34
N PRO A 156 18.91 10.42 10.75
CA PRO A 156 17.64 9.82 11.10
C PRO A 156 16.96 10.50 12.31
N ARG A 157 17.69 11.20 13.17
CA ARG A 157 17.12 11.91 14.31
C ARG A 157 16.41 13.19 13.88
N GLU A 158 17.04 13.95 12.99
CA GLU A 158 16.41 15.14 12.40
C GLU A 158 15.19 14.76 11.56
N ALA A 159 15.33 13.75 10.70
CA ALA A 159 14.21 13.22 9.91
C ALA A 159 13.06 12.72 10.79
N TRP A 160 13.38 12.10 11.96
CA TRP A 160 12.36 11.70 12.94
C TRP A 160 11.64 12.90 13.54
N GLN A 161 12.39 13.96 13.92
CA GLN A 161 11.78 15.18 14.46
C GLN A 161 10.81 15.83 13.46
N ASP A 162 11.20 15.91 12.20
CA ASP A 162 10.33 16.40 11.15
C ASP A 162 9.09 15.51 10.99
N TRP A 163 9.29 14.21 10.93
CA TRP A 163 8.22 13.24 10.72
C TRP A 163 7.17 13.24 11.84
N ILE A 164 7.60 13.37 13.10
CA ILE A 164 6.71 13.25 14.27
C ILE A 164 6.06 14.59 14.67
N SER A 165 6.56 15.73 14.18
CA SER A 165 6.16 17.05 14.66
C SER A 165 5.17 17.79 13.76
N HIS A 166 5.03 17.38 12.50
CA HIS A 166 4.08 17.98 11.57
C HIS A 166 3.72 17.04 10.40
N GLY A 167 2.55 17.27 9.81
CA GLY A 167 2.06 16.54 8.67
C GLY A 167 2.30 17.24 7.34
N TRP A 168 1.89 16.59 6.25
CA TRP A 168 1.89 17.20 4.92
C TRP A 168 0.69 18.13 4.72
N PHE A 169 -0.47 17.67 5.16
CA PHE A 169 -1.71 18.45 5.10
C PHE A 169 -1.94 19.19 6.43
N ASP A 170 -2.61 20.36 6.37
CA ASP A 170 -2.79 21.24 7.54
C ASP A 170 -3.58 20.58 8.68
N TRP A 171 -4.31 19.51 8.41
CA TRP A 171 -5.06 18.74 9.42
C TRP A 171 -4.29 17.55 10.00
N GLU A 172 -3.09 17.30 9.54
CA GLU A 172 -2.23 16.21 10.02
C GLU A 172 -1.22 16.75 11.04
N SER A 173 -0.94 15.97 12.06
CA SER A 173 0.00 16.31 13.13
C SER A 173 1.36 15.65 12.99
N GLU A 174 1.50 14.69 12.09
CA GLU A 174 2.73 13.92 11.85
C GLU A 174 2.75 13.35 10.41
N GLY A 175 3.86 12.78 10.01
CA GLY A 175 3.99 12.05 8.75
C GLY A 175 4.82 12.75 7.68
N TYR A 176 5.25 13.99 7.91
CA TYR A 176 6.04 14.76 6.95
C TYR A 176 7.33 14.02 6.51
N PRO A 177 7.72 14.04 5.22
CA PRO A 177 7.11 14.77 4.09
C PRO A 177 6.07 13.95 3.31
N MET A 178 5.60 12.85 3.85
CA MET A 178 4.60 12.00 3.18
C MET A 178 3.17 12.44 3.58
N TRP A 179 2.47 11.66 4.34
CA TRP A 179 1.15 11.93 4.93
C TRP A 179 1.03 11.17 6.24
N SER A 180 0.04 11.47 7.05
CA SER A 180 -0.06 10.94 8.40
C SER A 180 -0.26 9.42 8.44
N ASN A 181 0.55 8.75 9.24
CA ASN A 181 0.42 7.33 9.59
C ASN A 181 -0.67 7.10 10.64
N MET A 182 -0.67 7.94 11.68
CA MET A 182 -1.60 7.78 12.81
C MET A 182 -3.01 8.19 12.41
N HIS A 183 -3.18 9.29 11.66
CA HIS A 183 -4.49 9.69 11.15
C HIS A 183 -5.08 8.62 10.21
N HIS A 184 -4.27 8.03 9.33
CA HIS A 184 -4.73 6.91 8.50
C HIS A 184 -5.31 5.80 9.37
N THR A 185 -4.55 5.29 10.33
CA THR A 185 -4.98 4.19 11.20
C THR A 185 -6.21 4.58 12.02
N GLN A 186 -6.23 5.77 12.62
CA GLN A 186 -7.33 6.27 13.44
C GLN A 186 -8.63 6.41 12.63
N SER A 187 -8.54 6.91 11.40
CA SER A 187 -9.71 7.11 10.54
C SER A 187 -10.48 5.81 10.26
N TYR A 188 -9.77 4.70 10.13
CA TYR A 188 -10.38 3.37 10.01
C TYR A 188 -10.79 2.80 11.36
N TRP A 189 -10.00 3.04 12.42
CA TRP A 189 -10.27 2.52 13.77
C TRP A 189 -11.58 3.01 14.36
N ASP A 190 -11.98 4.22 14.05
CA ASP A 190 -13.26 4.79 14.49
C ASP A 190 -14.46 3.98 13.96
N PHE A 191 -14.29 3.27 12.86
CA PHE A 191 -15.28 2.41 12.22
C PHE A 191 -14.98 0.90 12.36
N ARG A 192 -14.10 0.48 13.28
CA ARG A 192 -13.67 -0.91 13.47
C ARG A 192 -14.79 -1.90 13.74
N HIS A 193 -15.97 -1.42 14.13
CA HIS A 193 -17.17 -2.24 14.35
C HIS A 193 -17.87 -2.67 13.06
N LEU A 194 -17.51 -2.12 11.91
CA LEU A 194 -18.10 -2.49 10.62
C LEU A 194 -17.67 -3.91 10.22
N PRO A 195 -18.62 -4.75 9.78
CA PRO A 195 -18.35 -6.17 9.50
C PRO A 195 -17.45 -6.40 8.28
N ASN A 196 -17.30 -5.41 7.42
CA ASN A 196 -16.46 -5.45 6.24
C ASN A 196 -15.07 -4.82 6.44
N PHE A 197 -14.68 -4.57 7.70
CA PHE A 197 -13.34 -4.11 8.09
C PHE A 197 -12.59 -5.22 8.83
N LEU A 198 -11.38 -5.52 8.39
CA LEU A 198 -10.45 -6.41 9.06
C LEU A 198 -9.17 -5.67 9.42
N PHE A 199 -8.89 -5.56 10.71
CA PHE A 199 -7.60 -5.07 11.20
C PHE A 199 -6.63 -6.24 11.40
N ILE A 200 -5.41 -6.05 10.92
CA ILE A 200 -4.31 -6.98 11.12
C ILE A 200 -3.05 -6.18 11.46
N HIS A 201 -2.28 -6.65 12.40
CA HIS A 201 -1.03 -5.99 12.76
C HIS A 201 0.17 -6.69 12.11
N TYR A 202 1.14 -5.92 11.65
CA TYR A 202 2.33 -6.43 10.97
C TYR A 202 3.07 -7.49 11.80
N ASN A 203 3.21 -7.25 13.12
CA ASN A 203 3.90 -8.18 14.00
C ASN A 203 3.09 -9.46 14.24
N ASP A 204 1.75 -9.42 14.18
CA ASP A 204 0.94 -10.64 14.25
C ASP A 204 1.18 -11.51 13.02
N MET A 205 1.30 -10.88 11.83
CA MET A 205 1.66 -11.58 10.60
C MET A 205 3.06 -12.20 10.67
N LEU A 206 4.02 -11.54 11.35
CA LEU A 206 5.36 -12.07 11.58
C LEU A 206 5.36 -13.26 12.53
N SER A 207 4.57 -13.21 13.59
CA SER A 207 4.53 -14.24 14.62
C SER A 207 3.76 -15.48 14.19
N ASP A 208 2.71 -15.31 13.40
CA ASP A 208 1.86 -16.38 12.86
C ASP A 208 1.38 -16.06 11.44
N LEU A 209 2.26 -16.27 10.47
CA LEU A 209 1.91 -16.06 9.07
C LEU A 209 0.81 -17.02 8.59
N SER A 210 0.78 -18.25 9.09
CA SER A 210 -0.23 -19.23 8.72
C SER A 210 -1.64 -18.82 9.19
N GLY A 211 -1.77 -18.40 10.43
CA GLY A 211 -3.01 -17.86 10.97
C GLY A 211 -3.44 -16.56 10.29
N ALA A 212 -2.47 -15.69 9.95
CA ALA A 212 -2.75 -14.47 9.20
C ALA A 212 -3.29 -14.76 7.79
N VAL A 213 -2.68 -15.69 7.05
CA VAL A 213 -3.14 -16.13 5.72
C VAL A 213 -4.55 -16.72 5.81
N ALA A 214 -4.81 -17.62 6.77
CA ALA A 214 -6.13 -18.21 6.98
C ALA A 214 -7.19 -17.13 7.30
N LYS A 215 -6.85 -16.16 8.16
CA LYS A 215 -7.74 -15.05 8.54
C LYS A 215 -8.06 -14.14 7.35
N LEU A 216 -7.04 -13.79 6.52
CA LEU A 216 -7.22 -12.99 5.32
C LEU A 216 -8.09 -13.71 4.28
N ALA A 217 -7.85 -15.01 4.06
CA ALA A 217 -8.63 -15.82 3.14
C ALA A 217 -10.12 -15.92 3.57
N ALA A 218 -10.35 -16.29 4.84
CA ALA A 218 -11.72 -16.40 5.38
C ALA A 218 -12.47 -15.06 5.31
N PHE A 219 -11.84 -13.97 5.70
CA PHE A 219 -12.43 -12.63 5.62
C PHE A 219 -12.77 -12.25 4.18
N SER A 220 -11.95 -12.65 3.22
CA SER A 220 -12.10 -12.28 1.80
C SER A 220 -12.94 -13.28 1.00
N ASN A 221 -13.58 -14.28 1.66
CA ASN A 221 -14.36 -15.35 1.03
C ASN A 221 -13.53 -16.14 -0.01
N ILE A 222 -12.24 -16.33 0.27
CA ILE A 222 -11.37 -17.17 -0.56
C ILE A 222 -11.29 -18.55 0.10
N GLU A 223 -11.72 -19.58 -0.62
CA GLU A 223 -11.63 -20.95 -0.13
C GLU A 223 -10.17 -21.41 -0.10
N VAL A 224 -9.76 -21.96 1.02
CA VAL A 224 -8.43 -22.49 1.25
C VAL A 224 -8.49 -23.78 2.06
N ASP A 225 -7.65 -24.73 1.71
CA ASP A 225 -7.31 -25.90 2.52
C ASP A 225 -5.92 -25.72 3.17
N SER A 226 -5.52 -26.69 3.96
CA SER A 226 -4.21 -26.68 4.63
C SER A 226 -3.04 -26.68 3.66
N GLN A 227 -3.18 -27.32 2.50
CA GLN A 227 -2.13 -27.34 1.46
C GLN A 227 -1.96 -25.97 0.83
N LYS A 228 -3.07 -25.30 0.47
CA LYS A 228 -3.04 -23.94 -0.09
C LYS A 228 -2.46 -22.94 0.90
N ILE A 229 -2.87 -23.02 2.17
CA ILE A 229 -2.28 -22.17 3.23
C ILE A 229 -0.76 -22.38 3.29
N ALA A 230 -0.29 -23.62 3.35
CA ALA A 230 1.15 -23.93 3.43
C ALA A 230 1.93 -23.37 2.21
N ARG A 231 1.38 -23.51 1.00
CA ARG A 231 2.01 -22.93 -0.20
C ARG A 231 2.07 -21.41 -0.18
N VAL A 232 0.97 -20.75 0.23
CA VAL A 232 0.93 -19.29 0.34
C VAL A 232 1.95 -18.82 1.38
N VAL A 233 2.02 -19.47 2.55
CA VAL A 233 3.00 -19.16 3.59
C VAL A 233 4.42 -19.30 3.05
N GLU A 234 4.76 -20.41 2.41
CA GLU A 234 6.09 -20.63 1.83
C GLU A 234 6.43 -19.55 0.79
N ALA A 235 5.51 -19.27 -0.14
CA ALA A 235 5.72 -18.31 -1.21
C ALA A 235 5.84 -16.86 -0.69
N THR A 236 5.31 -16.58 0.50
CA THR A 236 5.25 -15.22 1.07
C THR A 236 6.13 -15.03 2.31
N THR A 237 7.04 -15.95 2.61
CA THR A 237 8.14 -15.69 3.55
C THR A 237 8.95 -14.48 3.07
N PHE A 238 9.56 -13.76 4.01
CA PHE A 238 10.37 -12.59 3.66
C PHE A 238 11.47 -12.94 2.66
N GLU A 239 12.16 -14.06 2.88
CA GLU A 239 13.23 -14.56 2.03
C GLU A 239 12.74 -14.82 0.60
N ASN A 240 11.62 -15.49 0.44
CA ASN A 240 11.08 -15.83 -0.88
C ASN A 240 10.54 -14.59 -1.61
N VAL A 241 9.87 -13.66 -0.91
CA VAL A 241 9.45 -12.38 -1.50
C VAL A 241 10.65 -11.55 -1.93
N LYS A 242 11.71 -11.50 -1.13
CA LYS A 242 12.95 -10.81 -1.45
C LYS A 242 13.67 -11.44 -2.64
N GLN A 243 13.82 -12.76 -2.67
CA GLN A 243 14.44 -13.48 -3.79
C GLN A 243 13.66 -13.26 -5.10
N LYS A 244 12.35 -13.36 -5.05
CA LYS A 244 11.48 -13.11 -6.21
C LYS A 244 11.63 -11.67 -6.70
N ALA A 245 11.65 -10.69 -5.80
CA ALA A 245 11.86 -9.30 -6.17
C ALA A 245 13.23 -9.06 -6.80
N LEU A 246 14.30 -9.67 -6.27
CA LEU A 246 15.65 -9.55 -6.82
C LEU A 246 15.82 -10.23 -8.20
N SER A 247 15.02 -11.26 -8.50
CA SER A 247 15.05 -11.92 -9.81
C SER A 247 14.37 -11.12 -10.92
N LEU A 248 13.57 -10.11 -10.59
CA LEU A 248 12.90 -9.25 -11.54
C LEU A 248 13.82 -8.08 -11.92
N THR A 249 14.23 -8.01 -13.18
CA THR A 249 14.85 -6.79 -13.72
C THR A 249 13.77 -5.74 -13.91
N ASN A 250 13.81 -4.68 -13.12
CA ASN A 250 12.82 -3.61 -13.19
C ASN A 250 13.53 -2.26 -13.30
N ASP A 251 13.60 -1.73 -14.52
CA ASP A 251 14.23 -0.44 -14.84
C ASP A 251 13.60 0.72 -14.03
N ARG A 252 12.31 0.58 -13.69
CA ARG A 252 11.61 1.54 -12.85
C ARG A 252 12.19 1.60 -11.43
N MET A 253 12.57 0.47 -10.86
CA MET A 253 13.20 0.45 -9.54
C MET A 253 14.61 1.04 -9.56
N ALA A 254 15.33 0.84 -10.65
CA ALA A 254 16.66 1.45 -10.84
C ALA A 254 16.58 2.98 -10.96
N SER A 255 15.55 3.52 -11.62
CA SER A 255 15.32 4.97 -11.70
C SER A 255 14.76 5.57 -10.40
N THR A 256 14.11 4.76 -9.57
CA THR A 256 13.51 5.21 -8.30
C THR A 256 14.51 5.22 -7.15
N PHE A 257 15.32 4.16 -7.01
CA PHE A 257 16.20 3.96 -5.85
C PHE A 257 17.67 3.82 -6.23
N GLU A 258 18.53 4.48 -5.47
CA GLU A 258 19.94 4.15 -5.44
C GLU A 258 20.11 2.71 -4.94
N GLY A 259 20.63 1.83 -5.80
CA GLY A 259 20.69 0.39 -5.53
C GLY A 259 19.50 -0.42 -6.05
N GLY A 260 18.53 0.22 -6.73
CA GLY A 260 17.46 -0.43 -7.48
C GLY A 260 16.55 -1.31 -6.63
N GLN A 261 16.15 -2.46 -7.19
CA GLN A 261 15.21 -3.41 -6.57
C GLN A 261 15.67 -3.92 -5.19
N ALA A 262 16.98 -4.12 -5.01
CA ALA A 262 17.53 -4.59 -3.74
C ALA A 262 17.26 -3.61 -2.58
N GLN A 263 17.14 -2.33 -2.87
CA GLN A 263 16.83 -1.30 -1.88
C GLN A 263 15.34 -1.23 -1.54
N PHE A 264 14.46 -1.57 -2.46
CA PHE A 264 13.01 -1.58 -2.21
C PHE A 264 12.61 -2.59 -1.13
N ILE A 265 13.25 -3.78 -1.12
CA ILE A 265 13.08 -4.82 -0.08
C ILE A 265 14.41 -4.98 0.66
N PHE A 266 14.78 -3.94 1.39
CA PHE A 266 16.13 -3.82 1.96
C PHE A 266 16.35 -4.71 3.18
N LYS A 267 15.44 -4.71 4.15
CA LYS A 267 15.63 -5.39 5.42
C LYS A 267 14.33 -6.04 5.88
N GLY A 268 14.44 -7.33 6.18
CA GLY A 268 13.38 -8.06 6.87
C GLY A 268 13.29 -7.70 8.35
N PRO A 269 12.39 -8.36 9.04
CA PRO A 269 12.26 -8.26 10.48
C PRO A 269 13.52 -8.71 11.20
#